data_3d487f8e5741f2f696246661807e7a57
#
_entry.id   3d487f8e5741f2f696246661807e7a57
#
_cell.length_a   1.000
_cell.length_b   1.000
_cell.length_c   1.000
_cell.angle_alpha   90.00
_cell.angle_beta   90.00
_cell.angle_gamma   90.00
#
_symmetry.space_group_name_H-M   'P 1'
#
loop_
_entity.id
_entity.type
_entity.pdbx_description
1 polymer ?
#
loop_
_entity_poly.entity_id
_entity_poly.type
_entity_poly.pdbx_seq_one_letter_code
_entity_poly.pdbx_strand_id
1 'polypeptide(L)'
;MTSTTNGTNKTPLRIVVGSDNAGHTYKAALKDVLSKHAGVTQVLDVGVVDADDATAYPHLAVDACKKIKAGEADRALLICGTGLGVAISANKVEGIRAVTAHDPYSVERAVLSNNAQVLCFGQRVIGLELAKKLVDEWVELRFDEQSPSAEKVAHISKYEEKFGEL
;
A
#
# COMPACT_ATOMS: atom_id res chain seq x y z
N MET A 1 -27.63 2.51 -30.56
CA MET A 1 -26.40 1.73 -30.21
C MET A 1 -26.10 2.02 -28.77
N THR A 2 -26.53 1.13 -27.87
CA THR A 2 -26.34 1.25 -26.41
C THR A 2 -24.94 0.77 -26.06
N SER A 3 -24.07 1.70 -25.68
CA SER A 3 -22.76 1.40 -25.11
C SER A 3 -22.96 0.75 -23.75
N THR A 4 -22.84 -0.57 -23.67
CA THR A 4 -22.75 -1.29 -22.41
C THR A 4 -21.36 -1.06 -21.81
N THR A 5 -21.25 -0.10 -20.91
CA THR A 5 -20.12 -0.01 -19.99
C THR A 5 -20.20 -1.18 -19.02
N ASN A 6 -19.44 -2.23 -19.28
CA ASN A 6 -19.15 -3.28 -18.31
C ASN A 6 -18.27 -2.65 -17.19
N GLY A 7 -18.88 -1.89 -16.30
CA GLY A 7 -18.30 -1.51 -15.04
C GLY A 7 -18.27 -2.76 -14.15
N THR A 8 -17.12 -3.44 -14.09
CA THR A 8 -16.87 -4.42 -13.02
C THR A 8 -17.01 -3.67 -11.70
N ASN A 9 -18.08 -3.98 -10.97
CA ASN A 9 -18.41 -3.33 -9.69
C ASN A 9 -17.38 -3.79 -8.66
N LYS A 10 -16.18 -3.16 -8.68
CA LYS A 10 -15.10 -3.46 -7.74
C LYS A 10 -15.52 -2.99 -6.35
N THR A 11 -15.37 -3.84 -5.34
CA THR A 11 -15.56 -3.44 -3.94
C THR A 11 -14.59 -2.30 -3.61
N PRO A 12 -15.10 -1.16 -3.13
CA PRO A 12 -14.24 -0.05 -2.69
C PRO A 12 -13.34 -0.45 -1.53
N LEU A 13 -12.16 0.16 -1.45
CA LEU A 13 -11.12 -0.19 -0.49
C LEU A 13 -11.19 0.67 0.77
N ARG A 14 -10.80 0.06 1.89
CA ARG A 14 -10.39 0.74 3.12
C ARG A 14 -8.88 0.80 3.12
N ILE A 15 -8.31 2.00 3.21
CA ILE A 15 -6.86 2.20 3.11
C ILE A 15 -6.34 2.82 4.40
N VAL A 16 -5.24 2.28 4.91
CA VAL A 16 -4.48 2.92 5.98
C VAL A 16 -3.29 3.66 5.40
N VAL A 17 -3.06 4.89 5.84
CA VAL A 17 -1.88 5.68 5.48
C VAL A 17 -0.98 5.85 6.69
N GLY A 18 0.33 5.88 6.45
CA GLY A 18 1.32 6.10 7.50
C GLY A 18 2.58 6.75 6.96
N SER A 19 3.21 7.61 7.78
CA SER A 19 4.53 8.16 7.48
C SER A 19 5.25 8.55 8.76
N ASP A 20 6.58 8.55 8.72
CA ASP A 20 7.39 9.31 9.68
C ASP A 20 7.41 10.80 9.29
N ASN A 21 8.19 11.59 10.02
CA ASN A 21 8.33 13.03 9.76
C ASN A 21 8.92 13.33 8.36
N ALA A 22 9.75 12.44 7.81
CA ALA A 22 10.34 12.61 6.48
C ALA A 22 9.33 12.42 5.34
N GLY A 23 8.20 11.73 5.59
CA GLY A 23 7.12 11.48 4.63
C GLY A 23 5.84 12.26 4.90
N HIS A 24 5.79 13.06 5.95
CA HIS A 24 4.58 13.70 6.46
C HIS A 24 3.85 14.55 5.43
N THR A 25 4.57 15.37 4.65
CA THR A 25 3.96 16.25 3.65
C THR A 25 3.27 15.46 2.54
N TYR A 26 3.91 14.40 2.04
CA TYR A 26 3.31 13.56 1.01
C TYR A 26 2.16 12.71 1.57
N LYS A 27 2.27 12.23 2.82
CA LYS A 27 1.15 11.53 3.47
C LYS A 27 -0.10 12.40 3.49
N ALA A 28 0.02 13.67 3.89
CA ALA A 28 -1.10 14.60 3.94
C ALA A 28 -1.74 14.80 2.55
N ALA A 29 -0.92 15.05 1.52
CA ALA A 29 -1.40 15.25 0.16
C ALA A 29 -2.05 13.99 -0.45
N LEU A 30 -1.45 12.83 -0.25
CA LEU A 30 -1.95 11.55 -0.79
C LEU A 30 -3.18 11.05 -0.03
N LYS A 31 -3.28 11.31 1.28
CA LYS A 31 -4.49 11.06 2.06
C LYS A 31 -5.68 11.85 1.52
N ASP A 32 -5.47 13.11 1.12
CA ASP A 32 -6.53 13.92 0.49
C ASP A 32 -6.99 13.33 -0.83
N VAL A 33 -6.06 12.88 -1.68
CA VAL A 33 -6.38 12.16 -2.94
C VAL A 33 -7.20 10.92 -2.68
N LEU A 34 -6.75 10.06 -1.76
CA LEU A 34 -7.44 8.81 -1.40
C LEU A 34 -8.84 9.06 -0.84
N SER A 35 -9.00 10.09 0.01
CA SER A 35 -10.30 10.40 0.64
C SER A 35 -11.35 10.89 -0.37
N LYS A 36 -10.93 11.37 -1.53
CA LYS A 36 -11.80 11.84 -2.62
C LYS A 36 -12.01 10.79 -3.72
N HIS A 37 -11.28 9.69 -3.67
CA HIS A 37 -11.32 8.67 -4.71
C HIS A 37 -12.56 7.79 -4.56
N ALA A 38 -13.35 7.61 -5.63
CA ALA A 38 -14.59 6.83 -5.61
C ALA A 38 -14.39 5.35 -5.23
N GLY A 39 -13.21 4.80 -5.49
CA GLY A 39 -12.81 3.43 -5.13
C GLY A 39 -12.37 3.25 -3.67
N VAL A 40 -12.48 4.29 -2.80
CA VAL A 40 -12.08 4.26 -1.40
C VAL A 40 -13.25 4.64 -0.50
N THR A 41 -13.56 3.80 0.49
CA THR A 41 -14.63 4.06 1.46
C THR A 41 -14.13 4.63 2.77
N GLN A 42 -12.88 4.37 3.11
CA GLN A 42 -12.29 4.80 4.37
C GLN A 42 -10.78 4.99 4.24
N VAL A 43 -10.26 6.06 4.85
CA VAL A 43 -8.83 6.28 5.02
C VAL A 43 -8.53 6.40 6.52
N LEU A 44 -7.74 5.45 7.04
CA LEU A 44 -7.21 5.47 8.40
C LEU A 44 -5.80 6.07 8.37
N ASP A 45 -5.43 6.85 9.38
CA ASP A 45 -4.10 7.45 9.48
C ASP A 45 -3.42 6.99 10.77
N VAL A 46 -2.30 6.30 10.64
CA VAL A 46 -1.46 5.82 11.76
C VAL A 46 -0.08 6.49 11.76
N GLY A 47 0.16 7.44 10.86
CA GLY A 47 1.41 8.17 10.77
C GLY A 47 1.55 9.29 11.79
N VAL A 48 2.71 9.94 11.77
CA VAL A 48 2.95 11.11 12.61
C VAL A 48 1.96 12.23 12.29
N VAL A 49 1.58 13.00 13.32
CA VAL A 49 0.59 14.09 13.18
C VAL A 49 1.21 15.38 12.67
N ASP A 50 2.50 15.58 12.91
CA ASP A 50 3.25 16.75 12.43
C ASP A 50 4.71 16.39 12.11
N ALA A 51 5.45 17.35 11.56
CA ALA A 51 6.84 17.17 11.14
C ALA A 51 7.84 17.10 12.33
N ASP A 52 7.44 17.49 13.51
CA ASP A 52 8.27 17.48 14.72
C ASP A 52 8.15 16.15 15.49
N ASP A 53 7.16 15.34 15.17
CA ASP A 53 6.99 14.01 15.75
C ASP A 53 8.13 13.08 15.29
N ALA A 54 8.98 12.69 16.20
CA ALA A 54 10.16 11.86 15.96
C ALA A 54 9.88 10.35 16.01
N THR A 55 8.62 9.93 15.98
CA THR A 55 8.27 8.50 15.95
C THR A 55 8.92 7.81 14.75
N ALA A 56 9.69 6.77 15.02
CA ALA A 56 10.45 6.07 14.00
C ALA A 56 9.52 5.30 13.02
N TYR A 57 9.87 5.32 11.74
CA TYR A 57 9.08 4.69 10.67
C TYR A 57 8.70 3.21 10.90
N PRO A 58 9.49 2.35 11.60
CA PRO A 58 9.11 0.96 11.79
C PRO A 58 7.82 0.79 12.59
N HIS A 59 7.58 1.64 13.59
CA HIS A 59 6.41 1.53 14.44
C HIS A 59 5.13 1.77 13.66
N LEU A 60 5.07 2.87 12.90
CA LEU A 60 3.89 3.18 12.10
C LEU A 60 3.68 2.19 10.92
N ALA A 61 4.78 1.67 10.35
CA ALA A 61 4.66 0.66 9.29
C ALA A 61 4.05 -0.63 9.82
N VAL A 62 4.47 -1.10 10.99
CA VAL A 62 3.91 -2.28 11.66
C VAL A 62 2.46 -2.01 12.08
N ASP A 63 2.14 -0.83 12.61
CA ASP A 63 0.77 -0.49 13.04
C ASP A 63 -0.20 -0.45 11.85
N ALA A 64 0.23 0.08 10.70
CA ALA A 64 -0.55 0.00 9.47
C ALA A 64 -0.83 -1.45 9.04
N CYS A 65 0.19 -2.31 9.09
CA CYS A 65 0.06 -3.72 8.74
C CYS A 65 -0.85 -4.49 9.71
N LYS A 66 -0.81 -4.16 11.00
CA LYS A 66 -1.76 -4.72 11.99
C LYS A 66 -3.21 -4.37 11.65
N LYS A 67 -3.50 -3.19 11.11
CA LYS A 67 -4.83 -2.82 10.63
C LYS A 67 -5.31 -3.73 9.48
N ILE A 68 -4.42 -4.07 8.55
CA ILE A 68 -4.72 -5.03 7.49
C ILE A 68 -4.99 -6.43 8.09
N LYS A 69 -4.13 -6.91 8.97
CA LYS A 69 -4.28 -8.22 9.63
C LYS A 69 -5.58 -8.34 10.44
N ALA A 70 -5.99 -7.25 11.08
CA ALA A 70 -7.24 -7.19 11.84
C ALA A 70 -8.50 -7.07 10.96
N GLY A 71 -8.35 -6.94 9.64
CA GLY A 71 -9.47 -6.73 8.72
C GLY A 71 -10.09 -5.33 8.82
N GLU A 72 -9.39 -4.37 9.42
CA GLU A 72 -9.82 -2.97 9.50
C GLU A 72 -9.47 -2.17 8.24
N ALA A 73 -8.47 -2.62 7.48
CA ALA A 73 -8.06 -2.06 6.19
C ALA A 73 -7.75 -3.16 5.19
N ASP A 74 -7.85 -2.84 3.91
CA ASP A 74 -7.56 -3.76 2.81
C ASP A 74 -6.14 -3.55 2.26
N ARG A 75 -5.65 -2.31 2.29
CA ARG A 75 -4.33 -1.91 1.81
C ARG A 75 -3.71 -0.81 2.66
N ALA A 76 -2.40 -0.63 2.52
CA ALA A 76 -1.68 0.48 3.13
C ALA A 76 -0.85 1.27 2.12
N LEU A 77 -0.77 2.59 2.32
CA LEU A 77 0.16 3.49 1.67
C LEU A 77 1.11 4.06 2.71
N LEU A 78 2.40 3.72 2.61
CA LEU A 78 3.41 4.13 3.58
C LEU A 78 4.45 5.06 2.93
N ILE A 79 4.81 6.12 3.62
CA ILE A 79 5.77 7.11 3.12
C ILE A 79 6.85 7.35 4.17
N CYS A 80 8.11 7.37 3.73
CA CYS A 80 9.23 7.91 4.50
C CYS A 80 10.15 8.71 3.57
N GLY A 81 11.38 8.96 3.94
CA GLY A 81 12.32 9.68 3.07
C GLY A 81 12.62 8.94 1.74
N THR A 82 12.73 7.62 1.77
CA THR A 82 13.11 6.78 0.61
C THR A 82 12.06 5.74 0.22
N GLY A 83 11.11 5.42 1.11
CA GLY A 83 10.16 4.32 0.94
C GLY A 83 10.74 2.94 1.27
N LEU A 84 12.06 2.84 1.52
CA LEU A 84 12.75 1.56 1.72
C LEU A 84 12.51 1.03 3.13
N GLY A 85 12.76 1.85 4.15
CA GLY A 85 12.65 1.44 5.55
C GLY A 85 11.22 1.03 5.94
N VAL A 86 10.21 1.76 5.48
CA VAL A 86 8.80 1.40 5.72
C VAL A 86 8.42 0.09 5.02
N ALA A 87 8.94 -0.17 3.82
CA ALA A 87 8.71 -1.43 3.12
C ALA A 87 9.35 -2.62 3.84
N ILE A 88 10.62 -2.49 4.26
CA ILE A 88 11.35 -3.52 5.02
C ILE A 88 10.61 -3.82 6.32
N SER A 89 10.18 -2.79 7.05
CA SER A 89 9.46 -2.94 8.32
C SER A 89 8.10 -3.60 8.14
N ALA A 90 7.34 -3.19 7.13
CA ALA A 90 6.05 -3.78 6.81
C ALA A 90 6.16 -5.29 6.49
N ASN A 91 7.20 -5.68 5.74
CA ASN A 91 7.47 -7.08 5.42
C ASN A 91 7.91 -7.95 6.60
N LYS A 92 8.10 -7.37 7.81
CA LYS A 92 8.30 -8.16 9.04
C LYS A 92 6.98 -8.63 9.65
N VAL A 93 5.86 -8.15 9.16
CA VAL A 93 4.54 -8.60 9.61
C VAL A 93 4.09 -9.75 8.71
N GLU A 94 3.90 -10.91 9.31
CA GLU A 94 3.48 -12.13 8.61
C GLU A 94 2.25 -11.91 7.73
N GLY A 95 2.26 -12.44 6.51
CA GLY A 95 1.20 -12.32 5.50
C GLY A 95 1.16 -10.98 4.78
N ILE A 96 2.08 -10.05 5.09
CA ILE A 96 2.19 -8.75 4.42
C ILE A 96 3.23 -8.80 3.31
N ARG A 97 2.86 -8.31 2.16
CA ARG A 97 3.74 -8.06 1.00
C ARG A 97 3.77 -6.56 0.73
N ALA A 98 4.88 -5.94 1.09
CA ALA A 98 5.12 -4.51 0.91
C ALA A 98 6.20 -4.27 -0.15
N VAL A 99 5.98 -3.31 -1.01
CA VAL A 99 6.90 -2.94 -2.08
C VAL A 99 7.16 -1.45 -2.11
N THR A 100 8.38 -1.06 -2.44
CA THR A 100 8.71 0.30 -2.83
C THR A 100 8.68 0.37 -4.36
N ALA A 101 7.77 1.15 -4.92
CA ALA A 101 7.60 1.25 -6.38
C ALA A 101 7.26 2.69 -6.79
N HIS A 102 8.13 3.30 -7.59
CA HIS A 102 8.03 4.70 -8.01
C HIS A 102 7.73 4.88 -9.50
N ASP A 103 7.29 3.83 -10.18
CA ASP A 103 6.93 3.84 -11.60
C ASP A 103 5.63 3.06 -11.85
N PRO A 104 4.91 3.38 -12.95
CA PRO A 104 3.60 2.77 -13.22
C PRO A 104 3.66 1.25 -13.39
N TYR A 105 4.69 0.73 -14.04
CA TYR A 105 4.80 -0.70 -14.31
C TYR A 105 5.03 -1.49 -13.02
N SER A 106 5.95 -1.02 -12.15
CA SER A 106 6.21 -1.67 -10.86
C SER A 106 4.98 -1.62 -9.94
N VAL A 107 4.26 -0.49 -9.89
CA VAL A 107 3.01 -0.37 -9.11
C VAL A 107 1.94 -1.32 -9.62
N GLU A 108 1.77 -1.41 -10.93
CA GLU A 108 0.82 -2.36 -11.52
C GLU A 108 1.19 -3.81 -11.19
N ARG A 109 2.45 -4.19 -11.41
CA ARG A 109 2.91 -5.57 -11.17
C ARG A 109 2.91 -5.93 -9.68
N ALA A 110 3.15 -4.99 -8.78
CA ALA A 110 3.04 -5.20 -7.35
C ALA A 110 1.67 -5.78 -6.96
N VAL A 111 0.60 -5.27 -7.54
CA VAL A 111 -0.75 -5.79 -7.31
C VAL A 111 -1.02 -7.00 -8.19
N LEU A 112 -0.92 -6.87 -9.52
CA LEU A 112 -1.40 -7.89 -10.45
C LEU A 112 -0.54 -9.16 -10.47
N SER A 113 0.73 -9.07 -10.09
CA SER A 113 1.63 -10.24 -10.06
C SER A 113 1.99 -10.72 -8.65
N ASN A 114 2.00 -9.83 -7.66
CA ASN A 114 2.49 -10.16 -6.33
C ASN A 114 1.44 -10.03 -5.23
N ASN A 115 0.24 -9.57 -5.55
CA ASN A 115 -0.83 -9.33 -4.57
C ASN A 115 -0.33 -8.53 -3.36
N ALA A 116 0.47 -7.48 -3.62
CA ALA A 116 1.02 -6.63 -2.59
C ALA A 116 -0.06 -5.75 -1.98
N GLN A 117 -0.21 -5.81 -0.66
CA GLN A 117 -1.17 -5.00 0.07
C GLN A 117 -0.62 -3.62 0.40
N VAL A 118 0.71 -3.47 0.44
CA VAL A 118 1.37 -2.26 0.92
C VAL A 118 2.23 -1.65 -0.17
N LEU A 119 1.89 -0.41 -0.54
CA LEU A 119 2.68 0.42 -1.45
C LEU A 119 3.48 1.44 -0.63
N CYS A 120 4.77 1.59 -0.92
CA CYS A 120 5.66 2.47 -0.21
C CYS A 120 6.31 3.49 -1.15
N PHE A 121 6.32 4.77 -0.72
CA PHE A 121 6.95 5.86 -1.45
C PHE A 121 8.03 6.55 -0.63
N GLY A 122 9.03 7.07 -1.33
CA GLY A 122 10.04 7.99 -0.78
C GLY A 122 9.72 9.43 -1.15
N GLN A 123 9.41 10.28 -0.16
CA GLN A 123 9.16 11.72 -0.40
C GLN A 123 10.34 12.42 -1.07
N ARG A 124 11.56 11.92 -0.83
CA ARG A 124 12.79 12.46 -1.45
C ARG A 124 13.14 11.82 -2.79
N VAL A 125 12.33 10.87 -3.28
CA VAL A 125 12.60 10.09 -4.47
C VAL A 125 11.61 10.40 -5.58
N ILE A 126 10.30 10.33 -5.29
CA ILE A 126 9.25 10.52 -6.30
C ILE A 126 8.69 11.95 -6.26
N GLY A 127 8.41 12.53 -7.41
CA GLY A 127 7.67 13.79 -7.49
C GLY A 127 6.21 13.62 -7.06
N LEU A 128 5.65 14.63 -6.38
CA LEU A 128 4.31 14.54 -5.80
C LEU A 128 3.22 14.25 -6.83
N GLU A 129 3.27 14.88 -8.00
CA GLU A 129 2.25 14.67 -9.04
C GLU A 129 2.31 13.25 -9.62
N LEU A 130 3.50 12.68 -9.77
CA LEU A 130 3.63 11.27 -10.14
C LEU A 130 3.10 10.37 -9.02
N ALA A 131 3.39 10.66 -7.76
CA ALA A 131 2.87 9.88 -6.62
C ALA A 131 1.34 9.88 -6.59
N LYS A 132 0.69 11.04 -6.81
CA LYS A 132 -0.78 11.15 -6.91
C LYS A 132 -1.34 10.29 -8.04
N LYS A 133 -0.73 10.35 -9.23
CA LYS A 133 -1.13 9.53 -10.38
C LYS A 133 -1.01 8.03 -10.09
N LEU A 134 0.11 7.60 -9.49
CA LEU A 134 0.34 6.20 -9.15
C LEU A 134 -0.65 5.70 -8.09
N VAL A 135 -1.01 6.51 -7.11
CA VAL A 135 -2.01 6.17 -6.08
C VAL A 135 -3.41 6.01 -6.71
N ASP A 136 -3.80 6.92 -7.60
CA ASP A 136 -5.07 6.87 -8.33
C ASP A 136 -5.18 5.55 -9.12
N GLU A 137 -4.16 5.20 -9.90
CA GLU A 137 -4.09 3.94 -10.64
C GLU A 137 -4.09 2.72 -9.71
N TRP A 138 -3.30 2.76 -8.62
CA TRP A 138 -3.16 1.66 -7.66
C TRP A 138 -4.48 1.28 -6.98
N VAL A 139 -5.32 2.26 -6.67
CA VAL A 139 -6.65 2.03 -6.08
C VAL A 139 -7.53 1.18 -6.99
N GLU A 140 -7.38 1.30 -8.31
CA GLU A 140 -8.17 0.56 -9.30
C GLU A 140 -7.70 -0.89 -9.53
N LEU A 141 -6.49 -1.24 -9.14
CA LEU A 141 -5.93 -2.57 -9.40
C LEU A 141 -6.50 -3.63 -8.44
N ARG A 142 -6.75 -4.82 -8.93
CA ARG A 142 -7.15 -5.99 -8.13
C ARG A 142 -6.35 -7.20 -8.56
N PHE A 143 -5.91 -8.00 -7.60
CA PHE A 143 -5.28 -9.29 -7.90
C PHE A 143 -6.33 -10.29 -8.35
N ASP A 144 -5.98 -11.08 -9.36
CA ASP A 144 -6.81 -12.19 -9.82
C ASP A 144 -6.28 -13.50 -9.23
N GLU A 145 -7.05 -14.09 -8.33
CA GLU A 145 -6.73 -15.36 -7.66
C GLU A 145 -6.69 -16.55 -8.63
N GLN A 146 -7.19 -16.39 -9.85
CA GLN A 146 -7.13 -17.41 -10.89
C GLN A 146 -5.98 -17.16 -11.87
N SER A 147 -5.21 -16.10 -11.70
CA SER A 147 -4.07 -15.80 -12.55
C SER A 147 -2.92 -16.78 -12.34
N PRO A 148 -2.03 -16.97 -13.34
CA PRO A 148 -0.81 -17.77 -13.16
C PRO A 148 0.13 -17.27 -12.04
N SER A 149 -0.10 -16.06 -11.55
CA SER A 149 0.67 -15.48 -10.46
C SER A 149 0.22 -15.99 -9.08
N ALA A 150 -1.00 -16.51 -8.94
CA ALA A 150 -1.56 -16.94 -7.67
C ALA A 150 -0.71 -18.04 -7.00
N GLU A 151 -0.27 -19.03 -7.76
CA GLU A 151 0.62 -20.11 -7.27
C GLU A 151 1.94 -19.55 -6.73
N LYS A 152 2.53 -18.57 -7.43
CA LYS A 152 3.80 -17.95 -7.00
C LYS A 152 3.63 -17.16 -5.70
N VAL A 153 2.53 -16.44 -5.55
CA VAL A 153 2.20 -15.73 -4.31
C VAL A 153 1.99 -16.71 -3.15
N ALA A 154 1.31 -17.83 -3.40
CA ALA A 154 1.15 -18.90 -2.39
C ALA A 154 2.50 -19.47 -1.93
N HIS A 155 3.48 -19.60 -2.82
CA HIS A 155 4.84 -20.04 -2.43
C HIS A 155 5.55 -19.04 -1.51
N ILE A 156 5.33 -17.73 -1.66
CA ILE A 156 5.88 -16.72 -0.74
C ILE A 156 5.38 -16.99 0.69
N SER A 157 4.06 -17.21 0.85
CA SER A 157 3.44 -17.50 2.14
C SER A 157 3.96 -18.80 2.78
N LYS A 158 4.20 -19.85 1.97
CA LYS A 158 4.78 -21.10 2.47
C LYS A 158 6.20 -20.94 3.03
N TYR A 159 7.00 -20.06 2.45
CA TYR A 159 8.32 -19.78 3.01
C TYR A 159 8.24 -19.02 4.34
N GLU A 160 7.27 -18.13 4.47
CA GLU A 160 7.02 -17.39 5.70
C GLU A 160 6.66 -18.33 6.86
N GLU A 161 5.73 -19.27 6.65
CA GLU A 161 5.36 -20.33 7.61
C GLU A 161 6.59 -21.15 8.03
N LYS A 162 7.39 -21.62 7.06
CA LYS A 162 8.56 -22.46 7.32
C LYS A 162 9.63 -21.78 8.16
N PHE A 163 9.85 -20.49 7.98
CA PHE A 163 10.86 -19.74 8.74
C PHE A 163 10.33 -19.22 10.09
N GLY A 164 9.02 -19.18 10.29
CA GLY A 164 8.40 -18.85 11.58
C GLY A 164 8.56 -19.93 12.63
N GLU A 165 8.94 -21.16 12.22
CA GLU A 165 9.20 -22.30 13.10
C GLU A 165 10.67 -22.44 13.51
N LEU A 166 11.58 -21.59 13.02
CA LEU A 166 13.02 -21.59 13.33
C LEU A 166 13.33 -20.61 14.47
#